data_ef17de463b88c51377dbb3faf0869171
#
_entry.id   ef17de463b88c51377dbb3faf0869171
#
_cell.length_a   1.000
_cell.length_b   1.000
_cell.length_c   1.000
_cell.angle_alpha   90.00
_cell.angle_beta   90.00
_cell.angle_gamma   90.00
#
_symmetry.space_group_name_H-M   'P 1'
#
loop_
_entity.id
_entity.type
_entity.pdbx_description
1 polymer ?
#
loop_
_entity_poly.entity_id
_entity_poly.type
_entity_poly.pdbx_seq_one_letter_code
_entity_poly.pdbx_strand_id
1 'polypeptide(L)'
;MKRVVREQRLGFYATVNEDGSPNLSPKGSTYVLDDDHLFFADIRSPQTVANIRRGSLVEINIVDPLVRKGYRFKGSAQIHDPRSPVFDAATARMREAGSKLVDRAKSIVVVDVHEARPLTSPVYDDGSVTEEEVADMYRARMGGLRP
;
A
#
# COMPACT_ATOMS: atom_id res chain seq x y z
N MET A 1 0.64 -2.01 -12.72
CA MET A 1 1.02 -1.70 -11.33
C MET A 1 0.22 -0.54 -10.75
N LYS A 2 0.35 0.68 -11.27
CA LYS A 2 -0.33 1.88 -10.72
C LYS A 2 -1.86 1.76 -10.62
N ARG A 3 -2.52 1.05 -11.56
CA ARG A 3 -3.97 0.79 -11.51
C ARG A 3 -4.36 0.08 -10.21
N VAL A 4 -3.70 -1.03 -9.87
CA VAL A 4 -3.99 -1.79 -8.64
C VAL A 4 -3.81 -0.94 -7.39
N VAL A 5 -2.75 -0.13 -7.32
CA VAL A 5 -2.53 0.81 -6.19
C VAL A 5 -3.67 1.80 -6.07
N ARG A 6 -4.11 2.41 -7.19
CA ARG A 6 -5.19 3.41 -7.21
C ARG A 6 -6.55 2.83 -6.83
N GLU A 7 -6.82 1.60 -7.26
CA GLU A 7 -8.09 0.91 -7.01
C GLU A 7 -8.16 0.38 -5.58
N GLN A 8 -7.11 -0.29 -5.10
CA GLN A 8 -7.13 -0.97 -3.80
C GLN A 8 -6.81 -0.04 -2.63
N ARG A 9 -5.87 0.90 -2.80
CA ARG A 9 -5.42 1.86 -1.76
C ARG A 9 -4.97 1.26 -0.43
N LEU A 10 -5.17 -0.03 -0.22
CA LEU A 10 -4.78 -0.76 0.97
C LEU A 10 -3.44 -1.46 0.72
N GLY A 11 -2.39 -0.92 1.31
CA GLY A 11 -1.06 -1.53 1.29
C GLY A 11 -0.72 -2.13 2.66
N PHE A 12 -0.11 -3.31 2.65
CA PHE A 12 0.48 -3.93 3.84
C PHE A 12 1.98 -3.63 3.86
N TYR A 13 2.40 -2.78 4.79
CA TYR A 13 3.75 -2.27 4.90
C TYR A 13 4.55 -3.06 5.93
N ALA A 14 5.58 -3.76 5.49
CA ALA A 14 6.54 -4.42 6.34
C ALA A 14 7.74 -3.50 6.57
N THR A 15 8.19 -3.42 7.82
CA THR A 15 9.43 -2.77 8.27
C THR A 15 10.07 -3.63 9.36
N VAL A 16 11.32 -3.34 9.71
CA VAL A 16 12.06 -4.10 10.73
C VAL A 16 12.16 -3.28 12.01
N ASN A 17 11.78 -3.88 13.13
CA ASN A 17 11.92 -3.31 14.47
C ASN A 17 13.39 -3.25 14.90
N GLU A 18 13.69 -2.51 15.97
CA GLU A 18 15.03 -2.38 16.51
C GLU A 18 15.64 -3.71 16.96
N ASP A 19 14.80 -4.61 17.47
CA ASP A 19 15.20 -5.97 17.89
C ASP A 19 15.29 -6.97 16.73
N GLY A 20 15.15 -6.51 15.47
CA GLY A 20 15.18 -7.34 14.27
C GLY A 20 13.85 -8.05 13.95
N SER A 21 12.85 -7.97 14.81
CA SER A 21 11.55 -8.57 14.55
C SER A 21 10.78 -7.82 13.44
N PRO A 22 9.92 -8.50 12.67
CA PRO A 22 9.12 -7.84 11.64
C PRO A 22 7.99 -7.02 12.25
N ASN A 23 7.71 -5.87 11.64
CA ASN A 23 6.51 -5.07 11.86
C ASN A 23 5.71 -5.03 10.57
N LEU A 24 4.44 -5.42 10.61
CA LEU A 24 3.51 -5.37 9.48
C LEU A 24 2.32 -4.48 9.83
N SER A 25 2.04 -3.48 8.97
CA SER A 25 1.00 -2.51 9.25
C SER A 25 0.17 -2.20 7.99
N PRO A 26 -1.17 -2.36 8.02
CA PRO A 26 -2.03 -1.95 6.92
C PRO A 26 -2.12 -0.42 6.82
N LYS A 27 -2.09 0.11 5.61
CA LYS A 27 -2.25 1.52 5.28
C LYS A 27 -3.33 1.68 4.23
N GLY A 28 -4.52 2.14 4.62
CA GLY A 28 -5.63 2.45 3.71
C GLY A 28 -5.45 3.77 2.95
N SER A 29 -4.34 4.48 3.16
CA SER A 29 -3.99 5.73 2.49
C SER A 29 -2.77 5.59 1.59
N THR A 30 -2.66 4.47 0.89
CA THR A 30 -1.58 4.23 -0.08
C THR A 30 -1.92 4.85 -1.42
N TYR A 31 -1.04 5.69 -1.94
CA TYR A 31 -1.21 6.42 -3.19
C TYR A 31 0.04 6.33 -4.06
N VAL A 32 -0.16 6.52 -5.36
CA VAL A 32 0.92 6.77 -6.32
C VAL A 32 1.28 8.26 -6.27
N LEU A 33 2.55 8.58 -6.03
CA LEU A 33 3.04 9.95 -6.13
C LEU A 33 3.43 10.27 -7.58
N ASP A 34 4.27 9.42 -8.17
CA ASP A 34 4.75 9.52 -9.55
C ASP A 34 5.10 8.14 -10.11
N ASP A 35 6.08 8.05 -11.03
CA ASP A 35 6.44 6.79 -11.68
C ASP A 35 7.20 5.83 -10.77
N ASP A 36 7.99 6.35 -9.86
CA ASP A 36 8.90 5.58 -9.02
C ASP A 36 8.55 5.67 -7.53
N HIS A 37 7.56 6.51 -7.15
CA HIS A 37 7.24 6.73 -5.75
C HIS A 37 5.79 6.39 -5.40
N LEU A 38 5.66 5.68 -4.27
CA LEU A 38 4.41 5.52 -3.53
C LEU A 38 4.44 6.39 -2.28
N PHE A 39 3.28 6.75 -1.75
CA PHE A 39 3.22 7.40 -0.44
C PHE A 39 2.03 6.93 0.39
N PHE A 40 2.14 7.12 1.70
CA PHE A 40 1.01 7.04 2.62
C PHE A 40 1.02 8.19 3.62
N ALA A 41 -0.16 8.52 4.16
CA ALA A 41 -0.28 9.47 5.25
C ALA A 41 -0.08 8.77 6.61
N ASP A 42 0.85 9.30 7.43
CA ASP A 42 0.95 8.88 8.83
C ASP A 42 -0.18 9.47 9.64
N ILE A 43 -1.17 8.67 9.93
CA ILE A 43 -2.30 9.02 10.80
C ILE A 43 -2.15 8.29 12.15
N ARG A 44 -1.84 7.00 12.09
CA ARG A 44 -1.69 6.12 13.26
C ARG A 44 -0.66 5.02 12.96
N SER A 45 0.59 5.43 12.73
CA SER A 45 1.68 4.53 12.31
C SER A 45 2.96 4.67 13.14
N PRO A 46 2.91 4.74 14.49
CA PRO A 46 4.08 5.10 15.29
C PRO A 46 5.25 4.15 15.08
N GLN A 47 4.99 2.84 15.06
CA GLN A 47 6.06 1.84 14.90
C GLN A 47 6.66 1.86 13.50
N THR A 48 5.83 1.94 12.44
CA THR A 48 6.33 2.04 11.06
C THR A 48 7.20 3.28 10.88
N VAL A 49 6.77 4.44 11.39
CA VAL A 49 7.53 5.70 11.32
C VAL A 49 8.83 5.61 12.13
N ALA A 50 8.80 5.03 13.33
CA ALA A 50 10.01 4.82 14.13
C ALA A 50 11.03 3.93 13.41
N ASN A 51 10.58 2.85 12.77
CA ASN A 51 11.43 1.94 12.01
C ASN A 51 12.07 2.64 10.80
N ILE A 52 11.28 3.41 10.04
CA ILE A 52 11.79 4.19 8.90
C ILE A 52 12.83 5.22 9.36
N ARG A 53 12.61 5.91 10.48
CA ARG A 53 13.59 6.85 11.05
C ARG A 53 14.92 6.20 11.40
N ARG A 54 14.91 4.90 11.75
CA ARG A 54 16.13 4.11 11.99
C ARG A 54 16.74 3.52 10.72
N GLY A 55 16.21 3.85 9.55
CA GLY A 55 16.73 3.37 8.27
C GLY A 55 16.19 2.01 7.81
N SER A 56 15.09 1.52 8.39
CA SER A 56 14.45 0.31 7.88
C SER A 56 14.04 0.49 6.43
N LEU A 57 14.38 -0.47 5.59
CA LEU A 57 13.75 -0.64 4.27
C LEU A 57 12.27 -0.98 4.45
N VAL A 58 11.51 -0.76 3.39
CA VAL A 58 10.07 -1.01 3.35
C VAL A 58 9.76 -2.03 2.27
N GLU A 59 8.92 -3.00 2.61
CA GLU A 59 8.26 -3.86 1.62
C GLU A 59 6.74 -3.66 1.71
N ILE A 60 6.08 -3.55 0.55
CA ILE A 60 4.65 -3.25 0.47
C ILE A 60 3.98 -4.31 -0.40
N ASN A 61 2.93 -4.95 0.11
CA ASN A 61 2.04 -5.77 -0.71
C ASN A 61 0.71 -5.05 -0.93
N ILE A 62 0.30 -4.95 -2.19
CA ILE A 62 -1.02 -4.45 -2.59
C ILE A 62 -1.65 -5.48 -3.49
N VAL A 63 -2.76 -6.06 -3.06
CA VAL A 63 -3.43 -7.17 -3.74
C VAL A 63 -4.89 -6.84 -3.93
N ASP A 64 -5.42 -7.13 -5.13
CA ASP A 64 -6.85 -7.21 -5.35
C ASP A 64 -7.35 -8.54 -4.78
N PRO A 65 -8.18 -8.52 -3.72
CA PRO A 65 -8.62 -9.75 -3.05
C PRO A 65 -9.59 -10.57 -3.88
N LEU A 66 -10.26 -9.98 -4.88
CA LEU A 66 -11.21 -10.69 -5.74
C LEU A 66 -10.48 -11.50 -6.80
N VAL A 67 -9.56 -10.87 -7.53
CA VAL A 67 -8.80 -11.58 -8.58
C VAL A 67 -7.52 -12.24 -8.05
N ARG A 68 -7.15 -12.04 -6.77
CA ARG A 68 -5.96 -12.63 -6.15
C ARG A 68 -4.66 -12.32 -6.89
N LYS A 69 -4.60 -11.12 -7.47
CA LYS A 69 -3.41 -10.58 -8.15
C LYS A 69 -3.04 -9.23 -7.55
N GLY A 70 -1.77 -8.89 -7.61
CA GLY A 70 -1.27 -7.62 -7.10
C GLY A 70 0.20 -7.42 -7.38
N TYR A 71 0.82 -6.60 -6.54
CA TYR A 71 2.24 -6.30 -6.64
C TYR A 71 2.88 -6.20 -5.26
N ARG A 72 4.15 -6.62 -5.21
CA ARG A 72 5.08 -6.39 -4.13
C ARG A 72 6.04 -5.30 -4.56
N PHE A 73 6.22 -4.29 -3.71
CA PHE A 73 7.16 -3.19 -3.91
C PHE A 73 8.18 -3.22 -2.78
N LYS A 74 9.45 -3.01 -3.12
CA LYS A 74 10.53 -2.80 -2.14
C LYS A 74 11.17 -1.46 -2.36
N GLY A 75 11.56 -0.78 -1.28
CA GLY A 75 12.22 0.50 -1.38
C GLY A 75 12.70 1.06 -0.06
N SER A 76 13.24 2.26 -0.14
CA SER A 76 13.56 3.11 0.99
C SER A 76 12.46 4.15 1.20
N ALA A 77 12.32 4.67 2.42
CA ALA A 77 11.27 5.62 2.71
C ALA A 77 11.79 6.88 3.40
N GLN A 78 11.17 8.01 3.07
CA GLN A 78 11.44 9.31 3.69
C GLN A 78 10.16 9.89 4.30
N ILE A 79 10.33 10.57 5.44
CA ILE A 79 9.23 11.20 6.18
C ILE A 79 9.26 12.70 5.90
N HIS A 80 8.14 13.25 5.46
CA HIS A 80 7.96 14.65 5.13
C HIS A 80 6.95 15.31 6.09
N ASP A 81 7.41 16.32 6.78
CA ASP A 81 6.61 17.09 7.74
C ASP A 81 5.61 18.02 7.06
N PRO A 82 4.57 18.50 7.79
CA PRO A 82 3.50 19.36 7.25
C PRO A 82 3.95 20.67 6.59
N ARG A 83 5.20 21.09 6.77
CA ARG A 83 5.77 22.32 6.17
C ARG A 83 6.58 22.06 4.90
N SER A 84 6.57 20.83 4.40
CA SER A 84 7.33 20.49 3.19
C SER A 84 6.47 20.59 1.93
N PRO A 85 7.03 21.00 0.78
CA PRO A 85 6.31 20.99 -0.49
C PRO A 85 5.77 19.60 -0.87
N VAL A 86 6.45 18.55 -0.45
CA VAL A 86 6.04 17.15 -0.69
C VAL A 86 4.77 16.83 0.10
N PHE A 87 4.66 17.29 1.33
CA PHE A 87 3.44 17.15 2.14
C PHE A 87 2.25 17.82 1.46
N ASP A 88 2.43 19.05 0.96
CA ASP A 88 1.36 19.81 0.29
C ASP A 88 0.91 19.09 -1.00
N ALA A 89 1.84 18.64 -1.83
CA ALA A 89 1.54 17.91 -3.05
C ALA A 89 0.82 16.57 -2.77
N ALA A 90 1.27 15.82 -1.77
CA ALA A 90 0.65 14.54 -1.40
C ALA A 90 -0.76 14.73 -0.83
N THR A 91 -0.95 15.73 0.04
CA THR A 91 -2.27 16.03 0.62
C THR A 91 -3.25 16.56 -0.43
N ALA A 92 -2.80 17.33 -1.42
CA ALA A 92 -3.60 17.72 -2.58
C ALA A 92 -4.11 16.48 -3.34
N ARG A 93 -3.23 15.52 -3.66
CA ARG A 93 -3.63 14.24 -4.30
C ARG A 93 -4.63 13.44 -3.46
N MET A 94 -4.47 13.44 -2.14
CA MET A 94 -5.43 12.78 -1.25
C MET A 94 -6.81 13.44 -1.33
N ARG A 95 -6.89 14.77 -1.39
CA ARG A 95 -8.16 15.51 -1.56
C ARG A 95 -8.81 15.23 -2.90
N GLU A 96 -8.05 15.28 -4.00
CA GLU A 96 -8.51 14.91 -5.35
C GLU A 96 -9.07 13.48 -5.40
N ALA A 97 -8.45 12.57 -4.64
CA ALA A 97 -8.91 11.19 -4.51
C ALA A 97 -10.08 11.00 -3.52
N GLY A 98 -10.65 12.09 -2.98
CA GLY A 98 -11.82 12.07 -2.09
C GLY A 98 -11.52 11.59 -0.67
N SER A 99 -10.26 11.66 -0.20
CA SER A 99 -9.92 11.26 1.16
C SER A 99 -10.47 12.23 2.21
N LYS A 100 -11.19 11.71 3.19
CA LYS A 100 -11.66 12.47 4.37
C LYS A 100 -10.64 12.50 5.51
N LEU A 101 -9.46 11.91 5.31
CA LEU A 101 -8.46 11.74 6.37
C LEU A 101 -7.27 12.71 6.22
N VAL A 102 -7.31 13.63 5.26
CA VAL A 102 -6.19 14.54 4.93
C VAL A 102 -5.76 15.33 6.16
N ASP A 103 -6.72 15.93 6.87
CA ASP A 103 -6.45 16.81 8.02
C ASP A 103 -5.96 16.04 9.27
N ARG A 104 -5.94 14.70 9.20
CA ARG A 104 -5.40 13.84 10.26
C ARG A 104 -3.96 13.39 9.99
N ALA A 105 -3.40 13.75 8.84
CA ALA A 105 -2.03 13.41 8.48
C ALA A 105 -1.03 14.19 9.34
N LYS A 106 -0.20 13.47 10.09
CA LYS A 106 0.89 14.04 10.91
C LYS A 106 2.14 14.26 10.08
N SER A 107 2.36 13.40 9.11
CA SER A 107 3.43 13.45 8.11
C SER A 107 3.01 12.64 6.88
N ILE A 108 3.73 12.84 5.80
CA ILE A 108 3.65 11.98 4.60
C ILE A 108 4.92 11.14 4.55
N VAL A 109 4.74 9.86 4.35
CA VAL A 109 5.85 8.93 4.11
C VAL A 109 5.88 8.59 2.63
N VAL A 110 6.95 8.99 1.96
CA VAL A 110 7.21 8.68 0.55
C VAL A 110 8.15 7.50 0.48
N VAL A 111 7.79 6.51 -0.34
CA VAL A 111 8.60 5.32 -0.61
C VAL A 111 9.15 5.41 -2.02
N ASP A 112 10.48 5.49 -2.14
CA ASP A 112 11.22 5.33 -3.39
C ASP A 112 11.30 3.83 -3.71
N VAL A 113 10.65 3.42 -4.80
CA VAL A 113 10.47 2.02 -5.18
C VAL A 113 11.65 1.55 -6.01
N HIS A 114 12.50 0.72 -5.42
CA HIS A 114 13.66 0.13 -6.09
C HIS A 114 13.33 -1.14 -6.88
N GLU A 115 12.29 -1.87 -6.44
CA GLU A 115 11.87 -3.13 -7.04
C GLU A 115 10.34 -3.26 -6.99
N ALA A 116 9.76 -3.74 -8.08
CA ALA A 116 8.35 -4.11 -8.14
C ALA A 116 8.19 -5.49 -8.79
N ARG A 117 7.51 -6.42 -8.11
CA ARG A 117 7.23 -7.78 -8.61
C ARG A 117 5.74 -8.08 -8.60
N PRO A 118 5.22 -8.81 -9.59
CA PRO A 118 3.84 -9.27 -9.54
C PRO A 118 3.63 -10.27 -8.39
N LEU A 119 2.44 -10.25 -7.83
CA LEU A 119 1.90 -11.26 -6.92
C LEU A 119 0.71 -11.88 -7.64
N THR A 120 0.76 -13.19 -7.85
CA THR A 120 -0.28 -13.94 -8.55
C THR A 120 -0.59 -15.19 -7.75
N SER A 121 -1.88 -15.50 -7.60
CA SER A 121 -2.30 -16.75 -6.96
C SER A 121 -1.94 -17.95 -7.83
N PRO A 122 -1.50 -19.09 -7.24
CA PRO A 122 -1.27 -20.32 -7.97
C PRO A 122 -2.49 -20.85 -8.75
N VAL A 123 -3.68 -20.35 -8.47
CA VAL A 123 -4.91 -20.72 -9.22
C VAL A 123 -4.79 -20.43 -10.71
N TYR A 124 -3.85 -19.58 -11.12
CA TYR A 124 -3.61 -19.21 -12.52
C TYR A 124 -2.50 -20.02 -13.21
N ASP A 125 -1.80 -20.89 -12.48
CA ASP A 125 -0.56 -21.51 -12.97
C ASP A 125 -0.79 -22.45 -14.16
N ASP A 126 -1.95 -23.10 -14.22
CA ASP A 126 -2.32 -24.01 -15.31
C ASP A 126 -3.13 -23.35 -16.44
N GLY A 127 -3.45 -22.06 -16.30
CA GLY A 127 -4.22 -21.30 -17.28
C GLY A 127 -5.68 -21.73 -17.44
N SER A 128 -6.20 -22.54 -16.53
CA SER A 128 -7.57 -23.09 -16.62
C SER A 128 -8.66 -22.09 -16.24
N VAL A 129 -8.30 -20.98 -15.57
CA VAL A 129 -9.26 -19.99 -15.08
C VAL A 129 -8.90 -18.57 -15.53
N THR A 130 -9.94 -17.77 -15.75
CA THR A 130 -9.84 -16.34 -16.04
C THR A 130 -9.91 -15.48 -14.77
N GLU A 131 -9.52 -14.21 -14.86
CA GLU A 131 -9.69 -13.26 -13.75
C GLU A 131 -11.15 -13.09 -13.35
N GLU A 132 -12.07 -13.12 -14.30
CA GLU A 132 -13.51 -12.98 -14.08
C GLU A 132 -14.07 -14.15 -13.28
N GLU A 133 -13.75 -15.39 -13.67
CA GLU A 133 -14.16 -16.60 -12.95
C GLU A 133 -13.65 -16.62 -11.51
N VAL A 134 -12.38 -16.23 -11.30
CA VAL A 134 -11.80 -16.13 -9.96
C VAL A 134 -12.48 -15.03 -9.15
N ALA A 135 -12.76 -13.86 -9.75
CA ALA A 135 -13.46 -12.79 -9.09
C ALA A 135 -14.87 -13.18 -8.66
N ASP A 136 -15.61 -13.90 -9.52
CA ASP A 136 -16.97 -14.36 -9.21
C ASP A 136 -16.99 -15.40 -8.09
N MET A 137 -16.04 -16.33 -8.09
CA MET A 137 -15.86 -17.30 -7.00
C MET A 137 -15.63 -16.59 -5.65
N TYR A 138 -14.75 -15.58 -5.62
CA TYR A 138 -14.47 -14.85 -4.38
C TYR A 138 -15.58 -13.89 -3.97
N ARG A 139 -16.31 -13.27 -4.90
CA ARG A 139 -17.52 -12.48 -4.60
C ARG A 139 -18.58 -13.35 -3.93
N ALA A 140 -18.85 -14.53 -4.48
CA ALA A 140 -19.79 -15.48 -3.89
C ALA A 140 -19.39 -15.91 -2.48
N ARG A 141 -18.11 -16.23 -2.28
CA ARG A 141 -17.56 -16.60 -0.96
C ARG A 141 -17.67 -15.46 0.05
N MET A 142 -17.32 -14.22 -0.35
CA MET A 142 -17.39 -13.06 0.54
C MET A 142 -18.83 -12.64 0.85
N GLY A 143 -19.74 -12.77 -0.13
CA GLY A 143 -21.18 -12.52 0.08
C GLY A 143 -21.81 -13.44 1.11
N GLY A 144 -21.35 -14.68 1.23
CA GLY A 144 -21.78 -15.64 2.25
C GLY A 144 -21.16 -15.43 3.65
N LEU A 145 -20.17 -14.56 3.77
CA LEU A 145 -19.48 -14.29 5.06
C LEU A 145 -19.98 -13.05 5.80
N ARG A 146 -20.90 -12.29 5.22
CA ARG A 146 -21.53 -11.13 5.89
C ARG A 146 -22.87 -11.56 6.46
N PRO A 147 -23.07 -11.38 7.77
CA PRO A 147 -24.39 -11.54 8.39
C PRO A 147 -25.39 -10.52 7.84
#